data_e9390d51802819162e03f09146a1656b
#
_entry.id   e9390d51802819162e03f09146a1656b
#
_cell.length_a   1.000
_cell.length_b   1.000
_cell.length_c   1.000
_cell.angle_alpha   90.00
_cell.angle_beta   90.00
_cell.angle_gamma   90.00
#
_symmetry.space_group_name_H-M   'P 1'
#
loop_
_entity.id
_entity.type
_entity.pdbx_description
1 polymer ?
#
loop_
_entity_poly.entity_id
_entity_poly.type
_entity_poly.pdbx_seq_one_letter_code
_entity_poly.pdbx_strand_id
1 'polypeptide(L)'
;MIVEAKNMKTEELIGALVELDKQGKENRALTNAYKAELQARGISIMDDHNVKYVKFYGDAGSASITDSMSLDILNPDKLKKLIGEGVWNTKVKESTETKYKYDGKFEKMLKAIFTGDYTFEVTLEEFLDQMPLKPDDKQKKLLLKKLKGDFEKDKDTLTSVLFGGVKDGESAPDFDVELWYIYRIKNAELIRAFLPEELIDNTINEIRKCILVETKTSITLDYKEEE
;
A
#
# COMPACT_ATOMS: atom_id res chain seq x y z
N MET A 1 -24.94 14.21 13.27
CA MET A 1 -25.44 14.74 11.98
C MET A 1 -24.60 14.09 10.90
N ILE A 2 -25.15 13.12 10.20
CA ILE A 2 -24.50 12.59 9.00
C ILE A 2 -24.70 13.66 7.94
N VAL A 3 -23.67 14.44 7.67
CA VAL A 3 -23.66 15.39 6.56
C VAL A 3 -23.84 14.56 5.28
N GLU A 4 -24.79 14.93 4.44
CA GLU A 4 -24.98 14.26 3.15
C GLU A 4 -23.79 14.61 2.23
N ALA A 5 -22.72 13.85 2.35
CA ALA A 5 -21.47 14.01 1.59
C ALA A 5 -21.71 14.09 0.06
N LYS A 6 -22.80 13.47 -0.41
CA LYS A 6 -23.22 13.50 -1.83
C LYS A 6 -23.49 14.90 -2.39
N ASN A 7 -23.85 15.85 -1.52
CA ASN A 7 -24.24 17.22 -1.92
C ASN A 7 -23.11 18.24 -1.75
N MET A 8 -21.97 17.81 -1.20
CA MET A 8 -20.81 18.68 -1.02
C MET A 8 -20.00 18.80 -2.32
N LYS A 9 -19.41 19.98 -2.56
CA LYS A 9 -18.40 20.12 -3.60
C LYS A 9 -17.14 19.33 -3.21
N THR A 10 -16.40 18.89 -4.21
CA THR A 10 -15.19 18.07 -3.99
C THR A 10 -14.18 18.75 -3.06
N GLU A 11 -13.97 20.05 -3.21
CA GLU A 11 -13.06 20.85 -2.37
C GLU A 11 -13.52 20.91 -0.90
N GLU A 12 -14.81 21.11 -0.68
CA GLU A 12 -15.40 21.10 0.67
C GLU A 12 -15.31 19.72 1.33
N LEU A 13 -15.53 18.66 0.52
CA LEU A 13 -15.41 17.28 0.98
C LEU A 13 -13.97 16.94 1.39
N ILE A 14 -12.97 17.38 0.60
CA ILE A 14 -11.56 17.20 0.92
C ILE A 14 -11.20 17.95 2.21
N GLY A 15 -11.61 19.19 2.36
CA GLY A 15 -11.36 19.99 3.57
C GLY A 15 -11.95 19.34 4.83
N ALA A 16 -13.22 18.90 4.76
CA ALA A 16 -13.87 18.20 5.86
C ALA A 16 -13.17 16.88 6.22
N LEU A 17 -12.71 16.12 5.20
CA LEU A 17 -12.03 14.86 5.42
C LEU A 17 -10.64 15.06 6.07
N VAL A 18 -9.88 16.07 5.64
CA VAL A 18 -8.58 16.43 6.26
C VAL A 18 -8.77 16.81 7.72
N GLU A 19 -9.76 17.65 8.03
CA GLU A 19 -10.04 18.07 9.40
C GLU A 19 -10.43 16.89 10.30
N LEU A 20 -11.32 15.99 9.82
CA LEU A 20 -11.70 14.79 10.55
C LEU A 20 -10.50 13.84 10.78
N ASP A 21 -9.57 13.74 9.84
CA ASP A 21 -8.39 12.90 10.02
C ASP A 21 -7.39 13.50 11.03
N LYS A 22 -7.21 14.85 11.02
CA LYS A 22 -6.43 15.55 12.07
C LYS A 22 -7.02 15.29 13.46
N GLN A 23 -8.32 15.54 13.65
CA GLN A 23 -9.03 15.25 14.90
C GLN A 23 -8.93 13.78 15.31
N GLY A 24 -9.01 12.87 14.35
CA GLY A 24 -8.84 11.44 14.58
C GLY A 24 -7.44 11.08 15.09
N LYS A 25 -6.39 11.74 14.60
CA LYS A 25 -5.00 11.57 15.09
C LYS A 25 -4.82 12.12 16.50
N GLU A 26 -5.33 13.32 16.78
CA GLU A 26 -5.30 13.92 18.11
C GLU A 26 -6.04 13.06 19.14
N ASN A 27 -7.26 12.63 18.81
CA ASN A 27 -8.06 11.76 19.66
C ASN A 27 -7.37 10.41 19.94
N ARG A 28 -6.67 9.82 18.95
CA ARG A 28 -5.87 8.61 19.18
C ARG A 28 -4.70 8.87 20.11
N ALA A 29 -4.00 10.01 19.95
CA ALA A 29 -2.88 10.39 20.83
C ALA A 29 -3.35 10.54 22.27
N LEU A 30 -4.44 11.29 22.52
CA LEU A 30 -5.05 11.45 23.83
C LEU A 30 -5.54 10.11 24.42
N THR A 31 -6.20 9.29 23.62
CA THR A 31 -6.65 7.96 24.03
C THR A 31 -5.47 7.09 24.47
N ASN A 32 -4.37 7.10 23.74
CA ASN A 32 -3.17 6.35 24.07
C ASN A 32 -2.51 6.89 25.36
N ALA A 33 -2.46 8.20 25.55
CA ALA A 33 -1.93 8.81 26.76
C ALA A 33 -2.75 8.42 28.02
N TYR A 34 -4.09 8.46 27.92
CA TYR A 34 -4.97 8.07 29.03
C TYR A 34 -4.88 6.57 29.32
N LYS A 35 -4.78 5.73 28.28
CA LYS A 35 -4.55 4.30 28.47
C LYS A 35 -3.22 4.01 29.16
N ALA A 36 -2.14 4.70 28.77
CA ALA A 36 -0.83 4.54 29.38
C ALA A 36 -0.84 4.91 30.88
N GLU A 37 -1.52 6.01 31.23
CA GLU A 37 -1.66 6.42 32.62
C GLU A 37 -2.47 5.41 33.46
N LEU A 38 -3.59 4.91 32.95
CA LEU A 38 -4.38 3.88 33.62
C LEU A 38 -3.59 2.58 33.77
N GLN A 39 -2.78 2.21 32.76
CA GLN A 39 -1.90 1.04 32.83
C GLN A 39 -0.85 1.22 33.93
N ALA A 40 -0.22 2.39 34.03
CA ALA A 40 0.79 2.69 35.05
C ALA A 40 0.19 2.58 36.48
N ARG A 41 -0.99 3.15 36.68
CA ARG A 41 -1.72 3.01 37.97
C ARG A 41 -2.09 1.55 38.29
N GLY A 42 -2.57 0.83 37.27
CA GLY A 42 -2.91 -0.58 37.43
C GLY A 42 -1.71 -1.44 37.76
N ILE A 43 -0.56 -1.22 37.12
CA ILE A 43 0.71 -1.93 37.40
C ILE A 43 1.14 -1.67 38.83
N SER A 44 1.15 -0.43 39.29
CA SER A 44 1.51 -0.09 40.67
C SER A 44 0.66 -0.86 41.71
N ILE A 45 -0.66 -0.90 41.50
CA ILE A 45 -1.57 -1.62 42.38
C ILE A 45 -1.31 -3.14 42.32
N MET A 46 -1.08 -3.68 41.12
CA MET A 46 -0.78 -5.10 40.93
C MET A 46 0.49 -5.52 41.67
N ASP A 47 1.53 -4.69 41.60
CA ASP A 47 2.81 -4.92 42.28
C ASP A 47 2.65 -4.84 43.81
N ASP A 48 1.96 -3.80 44.29
CA ASP A 48 1.76 -3.58 45.73
C ASP A 48 0.93 -4.70 46.39
N HIS A 49 -0.05 -5.26 45.70
CA HIS A 49 -0.97 -6.27 46.19
C HIS A 49 -0.67 -7.69 45.67
N ASN A 50 0.36 -7.86 44.86
CA ASN A 50 0.73 -9.17 44.25
C ASN A 50 -0.47 -9.84 43.52
N VAL A 51 -1.24 -9.03 42.76
CA VAL A 51 -2.38 -9.49 41.95
C VAL A 51 -2.11 -9.34 40.49
N LYS A 52 -2.82 -10.06 39.63
CA LYS A 52 -2.65 -10.06 38.18
C LYS A 52 -3.76 -9.32 37.42
N TYR A 53 -4.67 -8.69 38.16
CA TYR A 53 -5.82 -8.03 37.60
C TYR A 53 -6.29 -6.89 38.50
N VAL A 54 -6.58 -5.74 37.90
CA VAL A 54 -7.19 -4.57 38.54
C VAL A 54 -8.27 -4.03 37.64
N LYS A 55 -9.39 -3.62 38.21
CA LYS A 55 -10.50 -2.98 37.54
C LYS A 55 -10.78 -1.62 38.13
N PHE A 56 -10.71 -0.58 37.33
CA PHE A 56 -11.12 0.77 37.69
C PHE A 56 -12.55 1.04 37.24
N TYR A 57 -13.30 1.74 38.07
CA TYR A 57 -14.66 2.14 37.75
C TYR A 57 -14.75 3.66 37.66
N GLY A 58 -15.50 4.16 36.71
CA GLY A 58 -15.85 5.56 36.53
C GLY A 58 -17.34 5.68 36.19
N ASP A 59 -17.87 6.89 36.18
CA ASP A 59 -19.30 7.13 35.93
C ASP A 59 -19.77 6.66 34.56
N ALA A 60 -18.90 6.72 33.55
CA ALA A 60 -19.21 6.34 32.18
C ALA A 60 -18.85 4.86 31.84
N GLY A 61 -18.20 4.14 32.75
CA GLY A 61 -17.78 2.77 32.46
C GLY A 61 -16.65 2.27 33.36
N SER A 62 -15.92 1.26 32.87
CA SER A 62 -14.80 0.67 33.60
C SER A 62 -13.61 0.35 32.68
N ALA A 63 -12.42 0.33 33.27
CA ALA A 63 -11.20 -0.10 32.61
C ALA A 63 -10.56 -1.26 33.38
N SER A 64 -10.20 -2.33 32.69
CA SER A 64 -9.54 -3.49 33.29
C SER A 64 -8.08 -3.53 32.84
N ILE A 65 -7.18 -3.67 33.78
CA ILE A 65 -5.75 -3.85 33.57
C ILE A 65 -5.41 -5.27 33.99
N THR A 66 -4.80 -6.04 33.10
CA THR A 66 -4.48 -7.43 33.30
C THR A 66 -3.00 -7.66 32.95
N ASP A 67 -2.27 -8.27 33.86
CA ASP A 67 -0.93 -8.79 33.58
C ASP A 67 -1.08 -10.16 32.89
N SER A 68 -0.79 -10.19 31.57
CA SER A 68 -0.86 -11.43 30.77
C SER A 68 0.53 -11.81 30.28
N MET A 69 0.80 -13.11 30.29
CA MET A 69 2.04 -13.67 29.76
C MET A 69 1.78 -14.38 28.46
N SER A 70 2.60 -14.10 27.43
CA SER A 70 2.67 -14.93 26.23
C SER A 70 3.68 -16.04 26.40
N LEU A 71 3.41 -17.19 25.79
CA LEU A 71 4.31 -18.34 25.80
C LEU A 71 4.81 -18.59 24.39
N ASP A 72 6.13 -18.51 24.20
CA ASP A 72 6.81 -18.93 22.97
C ASP A 72 7.68 -20.16 23.27
N ILE A 73 7.50 -21.20 22.46
CA ILE A 73 8.29 -22.43 22.60
C ILE A 73 9.56 -22.30 21.78
N LEU A 74 10.69 -22.06 22.45
CA LEU A 74 11.99 -21.85 21.76
C LEU A 74 12.59 -23.15 21.22
N ASN A 75 12.30 -24.29 21.83
CA ASN A 75 12.80 -25.60 21.40
C ASN A 75 11.70 -26.65 21.48
N PRO A 76 10.84 -26.76 20.47
CA PRO A 76 9.71 -27.68 20.44
C PRO A 76 10.16 -29.17 20.62
N ASP A 77 11.23 -29.56 19.92
CA ASP A 77 11.71 -30.96 19.95
C ASP A 77 12.18 -31.40 21.34
N LYS A 78 12.90 -30.51 22.04
CA LYS A 78 13.34 -30.76 23.39
C LYS A 78 12.14 -30.82 24.33
N LEU A 79 11.19 -29.90 24.22
CA LEU A 79 9.99 -29.89 25.05
C LEU A 79 9.15 -31.15 24.81
N LYS A 80 8.96 -31.56 23.57
CA LYS A 80 8.24 -32.79 23.19
C LYS A 80 8.84 -34.03 23.83
N LYS A 81 10.17 -34.14 23.83
CA LYS A 81 10.87 -35.25 24.52
C LYS A 81 10.67 -35.25 26.04
N LEU A 82 10.61 -34.07 26.65
CA LEU A 82 10.47 -33.93 28.11
C LEU A 82 9.05 -34.25 28.59
N ILE A 83 8.02 -33.80 27.88
CA ILE A 83 6.61 -33.98 28.26
C ILE A 83 5.99 -35.28 27.69
N GLY A 84 6.67 -35.93 26.76
CA GLY A 84 6.20 -37.14 26.08
C GLY A 84 5.32 -36.89 24.86
N GLU A 85 5.43 -37.75 23.86
CA GLU A 85 4.70 -37.64 22.58
C GLU A 85 3.19 -37.70 22.75
N GLY A 86 2.68 -38.50 23.68
CA GLY A 86 1.22 -38.60 23.88
C GLY A 86 0.60 -37.32 24.37
N VAL A 87 1.27 -36.59 25.27
CA VAL A 87 0.81 -35.27 25.74
C VAL A 87 0.95 -34.22 24.63
N TRP A 88 2.09 -34.21 23.93
CA TRP A 88 2.34 -33.29 22.83
C TRP A 88 1.25 -33.40 21.77
N ASN A 89 1.02 -34.58 21.24
CA ASN A 89 0.07 -34.81 20.13
C ASN A 89 -1.40 -34.49 20.50
N THR A 90 -1.73 -34.55 21.81
CA THR A 90 -3.08 -34.21 22.30
C THR A 90 -3.29 -32.72 22.57
N LYS A 91 -2.23 -32.00 22.96
CA LYS A 91 -2.33 -30.63 23.47
C LYS A 91 -1.72 -29.59 22.55
N VAL A 92 -0.84 -29.98 21.63
CA VAL A 92 -0.18 -29.08 20.69
C VAL A 92 -0.67 -29.35 19.25
N LYS A 93 -1.18 -28.32 18.58
CA LYS A 93 -1.49 -28.37 17.16
C LYS A 93 -0.37 -27.69 16.40
N GLU A 94 0.30 -28.42 15.56
CA GLU A 94 1.30 -27.86 14.65
C GLU A 94 0.60 -27.36 13.39
N SER A 95 0.87 -26.13 12.98
CA SER A 95 0.42 -25.56 11.70
C SER A 95 1.59 -24.94 10.97
N THR A 96 1.71 -25.24 9.67
CA THR A 96 2.74 -24.64 8.81
C THR A 96 2.06 -23.71 7.84
N GLU A 97 2.41 -22.43 7.87
CA GLU A 97 1.93 -21.43 6.93
C GLU A 97 3.08 -21.09 5.96
N THR A 98 2.87 -21.34 4.67
CA THR A 98 3.83 -20.97 3.64
C THR A 98 3.48 -19.58 3.11
N LYS A 99 4.41 -18.61 3.29
CA LYS A 99 4.28 -17.25 2.77
C LYS A 99 5.30 -17.03 1.67
N TYR A 100 4.84 -16.55 0.52
CA TYR A 100 5.70 -16.16 -0.59
C TYR A 100 5.94 -14.65 -0.56
N LYS A 101 7.20 -14.23 -0.72
CA LYS A 101 7.57 -12.83 -0.93
C LYS A 101 8.04 -12.68 -2.37
N TYR A 102 7.52 -11.70 -3.05
CA TYR A 102 7.85 -11.41 -4.45
C TYR A 102 8.72 -10.16 -4.54
N ASP A 103 9.60 -10.13 -5.51
CA ASP A 103 10.25 -8.89 -5.95
C ASP A 103 9.21 -7.94 -6.54
N GLY A 104 9.31 -6.64 -6.26
CA GLY A 104 8.29 -5.67 -6.68
C GLY A 104 8.14 -5.54 -8.20
N LYS A 105 9.22 -5.72 -8.97
CA LYS A 105 9.14 -5.72 -10.43
C LYS A 105 8.48 -7.00 -10.96
N PHE A 106 8.80 -8.14 -10.34
CA PHE A 106 8.16 -9.41 -10.67
C PHE A 106 6.66 -9.38 -10.37
N GLU A 107 6.26 -8.83 -9.23
CA GLU A 107 4.85 -8.64 -8.88
C GLU A 107 4.13 -7.71 -9.87
N LYS A 108 4.76 -6.57 -10.25
CA LYS A 108 4.22 -5.66 -11.26
C LYS A 108 4.03 -6.35 -12.61
N MET A 109 4.98 -7.15 -13.05
CA MET A 109 4.89 -7.94 -14.28
C MET A 109 3.71 -8.91 -14.24
N LEU A 110 3.55 -9.68 -13.14
CA LEU A 110 2.43 -10.61 -12.97
C LEU A 110 1.07 -9.89 -13.00
N LYS A 111 0.96 -8.74 -12.34
CA LYS A 111 -0.25 -7.91 -12.37
C LYS A 111 -0.57 -7.45 -13.78
N ALA A 112 0.41 -6.93 -14.51
CA ALA A 112 0.22 -6.50 -15.90
C ALA A 112 -0.22 -7.66 -16.83
N ILE A 113 0.34 -8.86 -16.66
CA ILE A 113 -0.08 -10.06 -17.38
C ILE A 113 -1.53 -10.40 -17.05
N PHE A 114 -1.93 -10.36 -15.79
CA PHE A 114 -3.28 -10.70 -15.35
C PHE A 114 -4.32 -9.74 -15.93
N THR A 115 -4.08 -8.42 -15.82
CA THR A 115 -5.02 -7.38 -16.29
C THR A 115 -5.02 -7.20 -17.82
N GLY A 116 -3.95 -7.60 -18.50
CA GLY A 116 -3.77 -7.35 -19.93
C GLY A 116 -3.27 -5.92 -20.25
N ASP A 117 -2.80 -5.20 -19.24
CA ASP A 117 -2.35 -3.81 -19.36
C ASP A 117 -0.92 -3.71 -19.90
N TYR A 118 -0.72 -4.22 -21.10
CA TYR A 118 0.55 -4.15 -21.84
C TYR A 118 0.28 -4.07 -23.35
N THR A 119 1.27 -3.61 -24.11
CA THR A 119 1.24 -3.64 -25.58
C THR A 119 2.64 -3.87 -26.15
N PHE A 120 2.75 -4.81 -27.10
CA PHE A 120 3.97 -5.08 -27.85
C PHE A 120 3.99 -4.44 -29.26
N GLU A 121 2.91 -3.74 -29.63
CA GLU A 121 2.68 -3.21 -30.97
C GLU A 121 3.57 -2.00 -31.29
N VAL A 122 3.96 -1.25 -30.25
CA VAL A 122 4.69 0.00 -30.37
C VAL A 122 5.74 0.11 -29.27
N THR A 123 6.90 0.63 -29.61
CA THR A 123 7.94 0.99 -28.63
C THR A 123 7.69 2.37 -28.05
N LEU A 124 8.30 2.69 -26.90
CA LEU A 124 8.18 4.04 -26.33
C LEU A 124 8.72 5.12 -27.28
N GLU A 125 9.77 4.81 -28.02
CA GLU A 125 10.36 5.74 -28.97
C GLU A 125 9.40 6.06 -30.12
N GLU A 126 8.82 5.04 -30.74
CA GLU A 126 7.83 5.19 -31.81
C GLU A 126 6.56 5.91 -31.32
N PHE A 127 6.13 5.61 -30.09
CA PHE A 127 4.98 6.28 -29.49
C PHE A 127 5.22 7.78 -29.31
N LEU A 128 6.38 8.17 -28.77
CA LEU A 128 6.74 9.60 -28.60
C LEU A 128 6.76 10.36 -29.94
N ASP A 129 7.14 9.70 -31.05
CA ASP A 129 7.11 10.29 -32.39
C ASP A 129 5.68 10.49 -32.94
N GLN A 130 4.72 9.73 -32.42
CA GLN A 130 3.32 9.75 -32.80
C GLN A 130 2.44 10.63 -31.91
N MET A 131 2.97 11.13 -30.80
CA MET A 131 2.20 11.99 -29.88
C MET A 131 1.71 13.25 -30.61
N PRO A 132 0.49 13.75 -30.26
CA PRO A 132 -0.04 15.00 -30.80
C PRO A 132 0.91 16.18 -30.55
N LEU A 133 1.51 16.24 -29.37
CA LEU A 133 2.57 17.18 -29.03
C LEU A 133 3.92 16.48 -29.15
N LYS A 134 4.53 16.54 -30.33
CA LYS A 134 5.82 15.93 -30.61
C LYS A 134 6.94 16.55 -29.79
N PRO A 135 7.66 15.77 -28.98
CA PRO A 135 8.89 16.23 -28.34
C PRO A 135 10.00 16.48 -29.38
N ASP A 136 10.84 17.48 -29.14
CA ASP A 136 12.08 17.63 -29.90
C ASP A 136 13.10 16.51 -29.51
N ASP A 137 14.23 16.43 -30.24
CA ASP A 137 15.23 15.36 -30.02
C ASP A 137 15.81 15.35 -28.61
N LYS A 138 15.94 16.52 -27.94
CA LYS A 138 16.45 16.62 -26.56
C LYS A 138 15.39 16.19 -25.57
N GLN A 139 14.17 16.65 -25.75
CA GLN A 139 13.01 16.27 -24.95
C GLN A 139 12.75 14.76 -25.07
N LYS A 140 12.77 14.21 -26.28
CA LYS A 140 12.60 12.77 -26.54
C LYS A 140 13.63 11.93 -25.79
N LYS A 141 14.92 12.26 -25.87
CA LYS A 141 15.98 11.56 -25.12
C LYS A 141 15.76 11.62 -23.61
N LEU A 142 15.27 12.73 -23.10
CA LEU A 142 14.98 12.90 -21.69
C LEU A 142 13.77 12.07 -21.27
N LEU A 143 12.70 12.06 -22.06
CA LEU A 143 11.49 11.28 -21.84
C LEU A 143 11.78 9.77 -21.85
N LEU A 144 12.53 9.26 -22.84
CA LEU A 144 12.95 7.86 -22.90
C LEU A 144 13.67 7.40 -21.64
N LYS A 145 14.45 8.28 -21.02
CA LYS A 145 15.18 7.98 -19.76
C LYS A 145 14.30 8.07 -18.53
N LYS A 146 13.36 9.02 -18.48
CA LYS A 146 12.62 9.37 -17.25
C LYS A 146 11.30 8.62 -17.09
N LEU A 147 10.59 8.33 -18.18
CA LEU A 147 9.29 7.66 -18.15
C LEU A 147 9.41 6.21 -17.64
N LYS A 148 8.60 5.85 -16.66
CA LYS A 148 8.68 4.57 -15.93
C LYS A 148 7.37 3.77 -15.90
N GLY A 149 6.29 4.26 -16.51
CA GLY A 149 4.95 3.70 -16.39
C GLY A 149 4.37 3.89 -14.97
N ASP A 150 4.52 5.12 -14.44
CA ASP A 150 3.94 5.58 -13.19
C ASP A 150 3.13 6.84 -13.51
N PHE A 151 1.81 6.77 -13.35
CA PHE A 151 0.90 7.82 -13.84
C PHE A 151 1.23 9.21 -13.30
N GLU A 152 1.45 9.33 -12.00
CA GLU A 152 1.72 10.62 -11.35
C GLU A 152 3.09 11.17 -11.78
N LYS A 153 4.16 10.38 -11.62
CA LYS A 153 5.53 10.79 -11.94
C LYS A 153 5.74 11.03 -13.43
N ASP A 154 5.11 10.23 -14.28
CA ASP A 154 5.20 10.38 -15.73
C ASP A 154 4.41 11.60 -16.20
N LYS A 155 3.27 11.95 -15.56
CA LYS A 155 2.54 13.20 -15.79
C LYS A 155 3.40 14.43 -15.47
N ASP A 156 4.04 14.44 -14.30
CA ASP A 156 4.96 15.50 -13.90
C ASP A 156 6.15 15.62 -14.87
N THR A 157 6.66 14.46 -15.31
CA THR A 157 7.77 14.39 -16.26
C THR A 157 7.36 14.97 -17.63
N LEU A 158 6.21 14.58 -18.18
CA LEU A 158 5.68 15.12 -19.44
C LEU A 158 5.44 16.63 -19.34
N THR A 159 4.77 17.07 -18.27
CA THR A 159 4.49 18.49 -18.03
C THR A 159 5.77 19.30 -17.92
N SER A 160 6.75 18.83 -17.16
CA SER A 160 8.03 19.52 -16.98
C SER A 160 8.85 19.59 -18.28
N VAL A 161 8.89 18.49 -19.04
CA VAL A 161 9.73 18.39 -20.25
C VAL A 161 9.10 19.11 -21.44
N LEU A 162 7.78 18.99 -21.64
CA LEU A 162 7.09 19.55 -22.80
C LEU A 162 6.66 21.01 -22.62
N PHE A 163 6.34 21.42 -21.38
CA PHE A 163 5.80 22.75 -21.07
C PHE A 163 6.69 23.59 -20.15
N GLY A 164 7.78 23.01 -19.60
CA GLY A 164 8.62 23.69 -18.62
C GLY A 164 8.02 23.78 -17.22
N GLY A 165 6.97 23.01 -16.93
CA GLY A 165 6.21 23.00 -15.68
C GLY A 165 4.84 23.64 -15.79
N VAL A 166 4.06 23.61 -14.71
CA VAL A 166 2.77 24.30 -14.57
C VAL A 166 3.04 25.67 -13.97
N LYS A 167 2.51 26.73 -14.56
CA LYS A 167 2.57 28.08 -13.99
C LYS A 167 1.50 28.24 -12.94
N ASP A 168 1.75 29.12 -11.97
CA ASP A 168 0.77 29.45 -10.92
C ASP A 168 -0.59 29.85 -11.51
N GLY A 169 -1.64 29.14 -11.12
CA GLY A 169 -3.01 29.37 -11.58
C GLY A 169 -3.40 28.67 -12.90
N GLU A 170 -2.50 27.94 -13.54
CA GLU A 170 -2.79 27.13 -14.71
C GLU A 170 -3.06 25.67 -14.31
N SER A 171 -4.00 25.02 -15.01
CA SER A 171 -4.22 23.57 -14.86
C SER A 171 -3.11 22.81 -15.59
N ALA A 172 -2.64 21.70 -15.00
CA ALA A 172 -1.74 20.80 -15.70
C ALA A 172 -2.38 20.28 -16.99
N PRO A 173 -1.60 20.12 -18.08
CA PRO A 173 -2.10 19.53 -19.32
C PRO A 173 -2.68 18.14 -19.08
N ASP A 174 -3.70 17.80 -19.85
CA ASP A 174 -4.28 16.46 -19.83
C ASP A 174 -3.43 15.54 -20.72
N PHE A 175 -2.92 14.46 -20.11
CA PHE A 175 -2.12 13.42 -20.75
C PHE A 175 -2.69 12.02 -20.51
N ASP A 176 -3.97 11.91 -20.16
CA ASP A 176 -4.55 10.64 -19.71
C ASP A 176 -4.36 9.52 -20.74
N VAL A 177 -4.51 9.83 -22.01
CA VAL A 177 -4.31 8.88 -23.10
C VAL A 177 -2.83 8.50 -23.26
N GLU A 178 -1.94 9.49 -23.25
CA GLU A 178 -0.50 9.27 -23.39
C GLU A 178 0.06 8.47 -22.20
N LEU A 179 -0.36 8.81 -20.99
CA LEU A 179 0.04 8.09 -19.76
C LEU A 179 -0.41 6.63 -19.79
N TRP A 180 -1.63 6.37 -20.28
CA TRP A 180 -2.12 5.01 -20.45
C TRP A 180 -1.28 4.19 -21.43
N TYR A 181 -0.91 4.77 -22.59
CA TYR A 181 -0.03 4.10 -23.55
C TYR A 181 1.37 3.88 -22.99
N ILE A 182 1.97 4.90 -22.36
CA ILE A 182 3.28 4.78 -21.69
C ILE A 182 3.27 3.66 -20.66
N TYR A 183 2.23 3.61 -19.82
CA TYR A 183 2.06 2.55 -18.82
C TYR A 183 2.04 1.16 -19.45
N ARG A 184 1.28 0.95 -20.52
CA ARG A 184 1.18 -0.32 -21.22
C ARG A 184 2.50 -0.72 -21.91
N ILE A 185 3.19 0.23 -22.54
CA ILE A 185 4.49 0.00 -23.17
C ILE A 185 5.53 -0.40 -22.10
N LYS A 186 5.56 0.30 -20.97
CA LYS A 186 6.50 -0.01 -19.88
C LYS A 186 6.22 -1.37 -19.22
N ASN A 187 4.97 -1.78 -19.14
CA ASN A 187 4.62 -3.11 -18.72
C ASN A 187 5.06 -4.18 -19.74
N ALA A 188 4.96 -3.91 -21.02
CA ALA A 188 5.48 -4.82 -22.06
C ALA A 188 7.03 -4.96 -21.99
N GLU A 189 7.75 -3.84 -21.81
CA GLU A 189 9.21 -3.87 -21.56
C GLU A 189 9.55 -4.72 -20.33
N LEU A 190 8.75 -4.60 -19.27
CA LEU A 190 8.95 -5.38 -18.04
C LEU A 190 8.69 -6.88 -18.27
N ILE A 191 7.65 -7.24 -19.03
CA ILE A 191 7.37 -8.64 -19.38
C ILE A 191 8.55 -9.23 -20.18
N ARG A 192 9.07 -8.52 -21.19
CA ARG A 192 10.24 -8.94 -21.96
C ARG A 192 11.50 -9.09 -21.11
N ALA A 193 11.63 -8.33 -20.02
CA ALA A 193 12.76 -8.46 -19.11
C ALA A 193 12.76 -9.77 -18.29
N PHE A 194 11.60 -10.41 -18.10
CA PHE A 194 11.44 -11.64 -17.33
C PHE A 194 11.19 -12.87 -18.19
N LEU A 195 10.56 -12.71 -19.36
CA LEU A 195 10.17 -13.81 -20.24
C LEU A 195 10.94 -13.71 -21.57
N PRO A 196 11.59 -14.81 -22.04
CA PRO A 196 12.14 -14.88 -23.38
C PRO A 196 11.06 -14.62 -24.45
N GLU A 197 11.38 -13.89 -25.50
CA GLU A 197 10.41 -13.41 -26.50
C GLU A 197 9.67 -14.58 -27.18
N GLU A 198 10.35 -15.70 -27.42
CA GLU A 198 9.78 -16.88 -28.04
C GLU A 198 8.73 -17.59 -27.15
N LEU A 199 8.73 -17.32 -25.86
CA LEU A 199 7.84 -17.95 -24.89
C LEU A 199 6.69 -17.05 -24.46
N ILE A 200 6.70 -15.75 -24.81
CA ILE A 200 5.74 -14.77 -24.29
C ILE A 200 4.30 -15.21 -24.53
N ASP A 201 3.92 -15.50 -25.77
CA ASP A 201 2.53 -15.80 -26.15
C ASP A 201 1.98 -17.04 -25.46
N ASN A 202 2.79 -18.08 -25.35
CA ASN A 202 2.36 -19.33 -24.71
C ASN A 202 2.33 -19.20 -23.17
N THR A 203 3.32 -18.51 -22.60
CA THR A 203 3.51 -18.44 -21.15
C THR A 203 2.53 -17.47 -20.48
N ILE A 204 2.18 -16.35 -21.12
CA ILE A 204 1.24 -15.37 -20.57
C ILE A 204 -0.11 -16.01 -20.21
N ASN A 205 -0.65 -16.83 -21.09
CA ASN A 205 -1.95 -17.46 -20.85
C ASN A 205 -1.89 -18.49 -19.71
N GLU A 206 -0.78 -19.20 -19.58
CA GLU A 206 -0.61 -20.15 -18.47
C GLU A 206 -0.36 -19.42 -17.14
N ILE A 207 0.41 -18.34 -17.13
CA ILE A 207 0.61 -17.50 -15.94
C ILE A 207 -0.74 -16.96 -15.43
N ARG A 208 -1.61 -16.46 -16.31
CA ARG A 208 -2.94 -15.95 -15.92
C ARG A 208 -3.78 -16.98 -15.16
N LYS A 209 -3.63 -18.26 -15.46
CA LYS A 209 -4.33 -19.35 -14.76
C LYS A 209 -3.75 -19.66 -13.38
N CYS A 210 -2.51 -19.23 -13.10
CA CYS A 210 -1.80 -19.52 -11.87
C CYS A 210 -1.89 -18.41 -10.83
N ILE A 211 -2.47 -17.25 -11.17
CA ILE A 211 -2.52 -16.06 -10.30
C ILE A 211 -3.93 -15.49 -10.22
N LEU A 212 -4.22 -14.84 -9.11
CA LEU A 212 -5.40 -14.02 -8.92
C LEU A 212 -4.95 -12.63 -8.47
N VAL A 213 -5.49 -11.60 -9.10
CA VAL A 213 -5.24 -10.20 -8.73
C VAL A 213 -6.55 -9.56 -8.29
N GLU A 214 -6.58 -9.07 -7.05
CA GLU A 214 -7.69 -8.29 -6.51
C GLU A 214 -7.34 -6.80 -6.59
N THR A 215 -8.24 -6.01 -7.13
CA THR A 215 -8.10 -4.54 -7.16
C THR A 215 -8.65 -3.94 -5.88
N LYS A 216 -7.89 -3.01 -5.29
CA LYS A 216 -8.32 -2.23 -4.13
C LYS A 216 -8.13 -0.75 -4.44
N THR A 217 -9.19 0.03 -4.21
CA THR A 217 -9.10 1.48 -4.28
C THR A 217 -8.73 2.01 -2.90
N SER A 218 -7.74 2.88 -2.84
CA SER A 218 -7.31 3.54 -1.62
C SER A 218 -7.36 5.05 -1.79
N ILE A 219 -7.46 5.75 -0.68
CA ILE A 219 -7.33 7.20 -0.61
C ILE A 219 -6.15 7.54 0.30
N THR A 220 -5.31 8.45 -0.16
CA THR A 220 -4.23 9.05 0.63
C THR A 220 -4.53 10.54 0.80
N LEU A 221 -4.27 11.08 1.99
CA LEU A 221 -4.45 12.48 2.30
C LEU A 221 -3.08 13.12 2.52
N ASP A 222 -2.82 14.18 1.78
CA ASP A 222 -1.66 15.05 1.98
C ASP A 222 -2.11 16.34 2.66
N TYR A 223 -1.38 16.75 3.69
CA TYR A 223 -1.66 17.96 4.44
C TYR A 223 -0.73 19.07 3.95
N LYS A 224 -1.29 20.25 3.67
CA LYS A 224 -0.49 21.45 3.55
C LYS A 224 0.09 21.76 4.93
N GLU A 225 1.40 21.87 5.04
CA GLU A 225 2.03 22.43 6.23
C GLU A 225 1.54 23.87 6.39
N GLU A 226 0.99 24.21 7.56
CA GLU A 226 0.67 25.59 7.90
C GLU A 226 2.01 26.30 8.17
N GLU A 227 2.32 27.31 7.34
CA GLU A 227 3.45 28.23 7.57
C GLU A 227 3.25 29.09 8.82
#